data_cc0c2a9834f7983a1dae52c0ee76fa2c
#
_entry.id   cc0c2a9834f7983a1dae52c0ee76fa2c
#
_cell.length_a   1.000
_cell.length_b   1.000
_cell.length_c   1.000
_cell.angle_alpha   90.00
_cell.angle_beta   90.00
_cell.angle_gamma   90.00
#
_symmetry.space_group_name_H-M   'P 1'
#
loop_
_entity.id
_entity.type
_entity.pdbx_description
1 polymer ?
#
loop_
_entity_poly.entity_id
_entity_poly.type
_entity_poly.pdbx_seq_one_letter_code
_entity_poly.pdbx_strand_id
1 'polypeptide(L)' 'MFLSTDDIVALHSQVSELHRAIVHQERVLAKLQRLGEPTALAEKFLARLQAQLAERRAHLDSLTNTAANENI' A
#
# COMPACT_ATOMS: atom_id res chain seq x y z
N MET A 1 20.53 8.84 14.19
CA MET A 1 19.98 9.06 12.86
C MET A 1 18.64 9.77 12.98
N PHE A 2 18.52 10.91 12.37
CA PHE A 2 17.27 11.67 12.42
C PHE A 2 16.32 11.16 11.35
N LEU A 3 15.09 10.80 11.76
CA LEU A 3 14.02 10.55 10.82
C LEU A 3 13.57 11.89 10.27
N SER A 4 13.73 12.05 8.98
CA SER A 4 13.27 13.24 8.29
C SER A 4 11.74 13.21 8.20
N THR A 5 11.13 14.35 8.44
CA THR A 5 9.68 14.53 8.21
C THR A 5 9.32 14.18 6.77
N ASP A 6 10.23 14.46 5.83
CA ASP A 6 10.04 14.16 4.41
C ASP A 6 9.92 12.66 4.16
N ASP A 7 10.66 11.82 4.89
CA ASP A 7 10.57 10.36 4.76
C ASP A 7 9.19 9.86 5.18
N ILE A 8 8.66 10.39 6.27
CA ILE A 8 7.33 10.03 6.77
C ILE A 8 6.26 10.48 5.78
N VAL A 9 6.36 11.71 5.26
CA VAL A 9 5.44 12.25 4.25
C VAL A 9 5.48 11.40 2.98
N ALA A 10 6.68 11.01 2.53
CA ALA A 10 6.84 10.17 1.35
C ALA A 10 6.18 8.80 1.53
N LEU A 11 6.33 8.19 2.71
CA LEU A 11 5.68 6.90 3.01
C LEU A 11 4.15 7.03 3.06
N HIS A 12 3.63 8.09 3.65
CA HIS A 12 2.19 8.36 3.64
C HIS A 12 1.65 8.50 2.22
N SER A 13 2.38 9.20 1.36
CA SER A 13 2.02 9.37 -0.04
C SER A 13 2.01 8.03 -0.76
N GLN A 14 3.02 7.19 -0.55
CA GLN A 14 3.10 5.85 -1.14
C GLN A 14 1.94 4.96 -0.68
N VAL A 15 1.60 4.99 0.61
CA VAL A 15 0.45 4.24 1.15
C VAL A 15 -0.84 4.69 0.47
N SER A 16 -1.05 6.00 0.31
CA SER A 16 -2.23 6.54 -0.35
C SER A 16 -2.32 6.11 -1.81
N GLU A 17 -1.20 6.15 -2.53
CA GLU A 17 -1.13 5.72 -3.93
C GLU A 17 -1.44 4.24 -4.08
N LEU A 18 -0.88 3.39 -3.20
CA LEU A 18 -1.14 1.96 -3.21
C LEU A 18 -2.61 1.67 -2.90
N HIS A 19 -3.21 2.41 -1.98
CA HIS A 19 -4.63 2.29 -1.68
C HIS A 19 -5.50 2.55 -2.90
N ARG A 20 -5.20 3.64 -3.63
CA ARG A 20 -5.93 3.96 -4.86
C ARG A 20 -5.73 2.91 -5.94
N ALA A 21 -4.50 2.41 -6.08
CA ALA A 21 -4.20 1.36 -7.05
C ALA A 21 -4.96 0.08 -6.73
N ILE A 22 -5.07 -0.28 -5.45
CA ILE A 22 -5.82 -1.46 -5.00
C ILE A 22 -7.31 -1.31 -5.34
N VAL A 23 -7.91 -0.17 -5.00
CA VAL A 23 -9.32 0.09 -5.31
C VAL A 23 -9.57 0.00 -6.81
N HIS A 24 -8.69 0.59 -7.62
CA HIS A 24 -8.79 0.50 -9.08
C HIS A 24 -8.70 -0.95 -9.56
N GLN A 25 -7.74 -1.71 -9.03
CA GLN A 25 -7.52 -3.09 -9.43
C GLN A 25 -8.70 -4.00 -9.03
N GLU A 26 -9.31 -3.74 -7.87
CA GLU A 26 -10.51 -4.45 -7.44
C GLU A 26 -11.67 -4.24 -8.42
N ARG A 27 -11.80 -3.01 -8.94
CA ARG A 27 -12.81 -2.70 -9.95
C ARG A 27 -12.53 -3.41 -11.27
N VAL A 28 -11.26 -3.46 -11.68
CA VAL A 28 -10.85 -4.19 -12.89
C VAL A 28 -11.19 -5.66 -12.73
N LEU A 29 -10.85 -6.25 -11.60
CA LEU A 29 -11.15 -7.66 -11.32
C LEU A 29 -12.65 -7.94 -11.37
N ALA A 30 -13.46 -7.10 -10.74
CA ALA A 30 -14.91 -7.23 -10.74
C ALA A 30 -15.47 -7.15 -12.16
N LYS A 31 -14.94 -6.27 -12.99
CA LYS A 31 -15.36 -6.14 -14.39
C LYS A 31 -15.03 -7.40 -15.18
N LEU A 32 -13.82 -7.94 -15.02
CA LEU A 32 -13.42 -9.17 -15.70
C LEU A 32 -14.32 -10.34 -15.29
N GLN A 33 -14.67 -10.44 -14.02
CA GLN A 33 -15.58 -11.47 -13.52
C GLN A 33 -16.95 -11.36 -14.15
N ARG A 34 -17.50 -10.14 -14.26
CA ARG A 34 -18.81 -9.92 -14.91
C ARG A 34 -18.80 -10.27 -16.38
N LEU A 35 -17.68 -10.06 -17.06
CA LEU A 35 -17.54 -10.35 -18.49
C LEU A 35 -17.18 -11.81 -18.76
N GLY A 36 -16.94 -12.61 -17.72
CA GLY A 36 -16.51 -13.99 -17.87
C GLY A 36 -15.09 -14.13 -18.41
N GLU A 37 -14.27 -13.09 -18.26
CA GLU A 37 -12.88 -13.09 -18.73
C GLU A 37 -11.96 -13.73 -17.70
N PRO A 38 -10.78 -14.24 -18.14
CA PRO A 38 -9.80 -14.78 -17.19
C PRO A 38 -9.35 -13.74 -16.18
N THR A 39 -9.25 -14.13 -14.91
CA THR A 39 -8.95 -13.21 -13.81
C THR A 39 -7.61 -13.47 -13.13
N ALA A 40 -6.91 -14.55 -13.49
CA ALA A 40 -5.72 -14.99 -12.77
C ALA A 40 -4.63 -13.90 -12.69
N LEU A 41 -4.37 -13.20 -13.80
CA LEU A 41 -3.35 -12.16 -13.84
C LEU A 41 -3.76 -10.95 -13.01
N ALA A 42 -5.03 -10.57 -13.07
CA ALA A 42 -5.56 -9.45 -12.28
C ALA A 42 -5.52 -9.76 -10.78
N GLU A 43 -5.83 -10.98 -10.38
CA GLU A 43 -5.75 -11.45 -8.99
C GLU A 43 -4.30 -11.42 -8.48
N LYS A 44 -3.37 -11.88 -9.30
CA LYS A 44 -1.95 -11.88 -8.98
C LYS A 44 -1.42 -10.46 -8.76
N PHE A 45 -1.81 -9.55 -9.63
CA PHE A 45 -1.42 -8.14 -9.52
C PHE A 45 -2.02 -7.49 -8.27
N LEU A 46 -3.28 -7.78 -7.96
CA LEU A 46 -3.93 -7.29 -6.75
C LEU A 46 -3.21 -7.78 -5.49
N ALA A 47 -2.87 -9.07 -5.44
CA ALA A 47 -2.12 -9.65 -4.31
C ALA A 47 -0.78 -8.95 -4.11
N ARG A 48 -0.09 -8.61 -5.20
CA ARG A 48 1.20 -7.90 -5.14
C ARG A 48 1.02 -6.50 -4.56
N LEU A 49 0.00 -5.78 -5.00
CA LEU A 49 -0.31 -4.45 -4.47
C LEU A 49 -0.63 -4.50 -2.97
N GLN A 50 -1.40 -5.49 -2.55
CA GLN A 50 -1.75 -5.68 -1.15
C GLN A 50 -0.51 -5.98 -0.29
N ALA A 51 0.40 -6.80 -0.80
CA ALA A 51 1.65 -7.10 -0.12
C ALA A 51 2.53 -5.85 0.02
N GLN A 52 2.63 -5.03 -1.03
CA GLN A 52 3.36 -3.78 -1.00
C GLN A 52 2.76 -2.79 0.01
N LEU A 53 1.44 -2.71 0.06
CA LEU A 53 0.76 -1.85 1.03
C LEU A 53 1.07 -2.27 2.46
N ALA A 54 0.98 -3.57 2.75
CA ALA A 54 1.29 -4.11 4.08
C ALA A 54 2.74 -3.79 4.48
N GLU A 55 3.67 -3.93 3.56
CA GLU A 55 5.08 -3.59 3.77
C GLU A 55 5.29 -2.12 4.10
N ARG A 56 4.67 -1.23 3.31
CA ARG A 56 4.79 0.22 3.51
C ARG A 56 4.16 0.66 4.83
N ARG A 57 3.02 0.09 5.20
CA ARG A 57 2.37 0.37 6.48
C ARG A 57 3.22 -0.08 7.66
N ALA A 58 3.80 -1.27 7.59
CA ALA A 58 4.69 -1.77 8.63
C ALA A 58 5.90 -0.86 8.81
N HIS A 59 6.47 -0.39 7.70
CA HIS A 59 7.60 0.54 7.73
C HIS A 59 7.20 1.88 8.35
N LEU A 60 6.06 2.42 7.95
CA LEU A 60 5.53 3.68 8.48
C LEU A 60 5.28 3.57 9.99
N ASP A 61 4.64 2.49 10.42
CA ASP A 61 4.38 2.24 11.85
C ASP A 61 5.67 2.14 12.65
N SER A 62 6.67 1.47 12.10
CA SER A 62 7.99 1.35 12.73
C SER A 62 8.65 2.73 12.92
N LEU A 63 8.61 3.58 11.89
CA LEU A 63 9.17 4.93 11.96
C LEU A 63 8.41 5.80 12.95
N THR A 64 7.09 5.71 12.96
CA THR A 64 6.24 6.49 13.85
C THR A 64 6.47 6.09 15.30
N ASN A 65 6.58 4.78 15.58
CA ASN A 65 6.85 4.28 16.92
C ASN A 65 8.24 4.70 17.42
N THR A 66 9.24 4.65 16.54
CA THR A 66 10.60 5.09 16.86
C THR A 66 10.62 6.57 17.22
N ALA A 67 9.94 7.40 16.43
CA ALA A 67 9.84 8.83 16.69
C ALA A 67 9.13 9.11 18.02
N ALA A 68 8.06 8.38 18.33
CA ALA A 68 7.34 8.52 19.60
C ALA A 68 8.22 8.14 20.79
N ASN A 69 9.02 7.09 20.67
CA ASN A 69 9.93 6.66 21.73
C ASN A 69 11.07 7.64 21.97
N GLU A 70 11.52 8.32 20.92
CA GLU A 70 12.59 9.32 21.02
C GLU A 70 12.15 10.60 21.76
N ASN A 71 10.86 10.84 21.84
CA ASN A 71 10.29 12.02 22.50
C ASN A 71 10.03 11.84 24.00
N ILE A 72 10.42 10.72 24.58
CA ILE A 72 10.26 10.43 26.01
C ILE A 72 11.53 10.81 26.82
#